data_02fdc356728e547ab22d140425579f41
#
_entry.id   02fdc356728e547ab22d140425579f41
#
_cell.length_a   1.000
_cell.length_b   1.000
_cell.length_c   1.000
_cell.angle_alpha   90.00
_cell.angle_beta   90.00
_cell.angle_gamma   90.00
#
_symmetry.space_group_name_H-M   'P 1'
#
loop_
_entity.id
_entity.type
_entity.pdbx_description
1 polymer ?
#
loop_
_entity_poly.entity_id
_entity_poly.type
_entity_poly.pdbx_seq_one_letter_code
_entity_poly.pdbx_strand_id
1 'polypeptide(L)'
;MKFRRRKYLINASMQIRYSVLFVIIAVLGNICAVAVFNFLASKKLDSVIWSTHINVESTDQLIGPLFIYVNAATFVFITILLILSGIWMIRNSSGPLNRMSKDISTIAEGDLSTNISLRGKDEFQDVATDLKHMTDKLRADFLSTKENCLNISESLGTLKTLLVAGKISEDNYDNVLENINNLKSDLNMFQL
;
A
#
# COMPACT_ATOMS: atom_id res chain seq x y z
N MET A 1 0.43 14.84 29.18
CA MET A 1 -0.03 13.78 28.28
C MET A 1 -0.37 14.39 26.92
N LYS A 2 0.45 14.17 25.88
CA LYS A 2 0.17 14.65 24.53
C LYS A 2 -0.76 13.65 23.86
N PHE A 3 -2.03 13.99 23.66
CA PHE A 3 -2.97 13.19 22.87
C PHE A 3 -2.43 13.03 21.45
N ARG A 4 -1.92 11.85 21.13
CA ARG A 4 -1.47 11.49 19.78
C ARG A 4 -2.71 11.37 18.92
N ARG A 5 -2.99 12.36 18.06
CA ARG A 5 -4.07 12.29 17.05
C ARG A 5 -3.86 11.01 16.23
N ARG A 6 -4.74 10.02 16.41
CA ARG A 6 -4.78 8.84 15.53
C ARG A 6 -5.12 9.33 14.12
N LYS A 7 -4.19 9.18 13.19
CA LYS A 7 -4.50 9.35 11.77
C LYS A 7 -5.37 8.16 11.35
N TYR A 8 -6.68 8.37 11.24
CA TYR A 8 -7.63 7.33 10.80
C TYR A 8 -7.52 7.02 9.31
N LEU A 9 -6.96 7.92 8.52
CA LEU A 9 -6.75 7.78 7.08
C LEU A 9 -5.24 7.67 6.82
N ILE A 10 -4.76 6.45 6.59
CA ILE A 10 -3.35 6.20 6.30
C ILE A 10 -3.07 6.53 4.83
N ASN A 11 -4.00 6.19 3.92
CA ASN A 11 -3.96 6.58 2.51
C ASN A 11 -5.36 7.09 2.10
N ALA A 12 -5.62 8.40 2.37
CA ALA A 12 -6.94 9.00 2.20
C ALA A 12 -7.44 8.91 0.74
N SER A 13 -6.56 9.07 -0.24
CA SER A 13 -6.91 9.03 -1.66
C SER A 13 -7.44 7.66 -2.09
N MET A 14 -6.79 6.59 -1.65
CA MET A 14 -7.19 5.22 -1.92
C MET A 14 -8.51 4.86 -1.24
N GLN A 15 -8.61 5.12 0.08
CA GLN A 15 -9.80 4.79 0.86
C GLN A 15 -11.04 5.52 0.34
N ILE A 16 -10.93 6.81 0.01
CA ILE A 16 -12.03 7.60 -0.53
C ILE A 16 -12.45 7.04 -1.90
N ARG A 17 -11.50 6.74 -2.80
CA ARG A 17 -11.81 6.23 -4.14
C ARG A 17 -12.61 4.93 -4.09
N TYR A 18 -12.20 3.96 -3.28
CA TYR A 18 -12.92 2.69 -3.16
C TYR A 18 -14.22 2.81 -2.39
N SER A 19 -14.27 3.64 -1.34
CA SER A 19 -15.53 3.91 -0.62
C SER A 19 -16.56 4.56 -1.52
N VAL A 20 -16.17 5.53 -2.33
CA VAL A 20 -17.05 6.18 -3.31
C VAL A 20 -17.53 5.18 -4.37
N LEU A 21 -16.64 4.29 -4.85
CA LEU A 21 -17.02 3.24 -5.80
C LEU A 21 -18.12 2.32 -5.22
N PHE A 22 -17.95 1.85 -3.98
CA PHE A 22 -18.95 1.01 -3.32
C PHE A 22 -20.29 1.73 -3.12
N VAL A 23 -20.25 3.00 -2.72
CA VAL A 23 -21.46 3.82 -2.57
C VAL A 23 -22.17 4.01 -3.92
N ILE A 24 -21.43 4.27 -5.00
CA ILE A 24 -21.99 4.42 -6.35
C ILE A 24 -22.66 3.10 -6.78
N ILE A 25 -22.01 1.95 -6.60
CA ILE A 25 -22.59 0.63 -6.93
C ILE A 25 -23.89 0.43 -6.17
N ALA A 26 -23.91 0.71 -4.86
CA ALA A 26 -25.11 0.55 -4.04
C ALA A 26 -26.24 1.47 -4.45
N VAL A 27 -25.96 2.75 -4.71
CA VAL A 27 -26.96 3.75 -5.15
C VAL A 27 -27.53 3.40 -6.52
N LEU A 28 -26.68 3.10 -7.51
CA LEU A 28 -27.13 2.72 -8.84
C LEU A 28 -27.95 1.40 -8.81
N GLY A 29 -27.53 0.44 -8.00
CA GLY A 29 -28.27 -0.81 -7.81
C GLY A 29 -29.67 -0.56 -7.24
N ASN A 30 -29.81 0.31 -6.23
CA ASN A 30 -31.12 0.67 -5.68
C ASN A 30 -31.99 1.43 -6.69
N ILE A 31 -31.46 2.37 -7.44
CA ILE A 31 -32.21 3.09 -8.50
C ILE A 31 -32.69 2.09 -9.54
N CYS A 32 -31.87 1.16 -9.98
CA CYS A 32 -32.23 0.12 -10.91
C CYS A 32 -33.35 -0.79 -10.34
N ALA A 33 -33.26 -1.16 -9.06
CA ALA A 33 -34.30 -1.95 -8.40
C ALA A 33 -35.66 -1.27 -8.42
N VAL A 34 -35.71 0.02 -8.07
CA VAL A 34 -36.95 0.82 -8.08
C VAL A 34 -37.51 0.92 -9.50
N ALA A 35 -36.68 1.14 -10.50
CA ALA A 35 -37.10 1.21 -11.90
C ALA A 35 -37.69 -0.14 -12.38
N VAL A 36 -37.01 -1.25 -12.10
CA VAL A 36 -37.46 -2.59 -12.45
C VAL A 36 -38.77 -2.95 -11.73
N PHE A 37 -38.86 -2.62 -10.44
CA PHE A 37 -40.07 -2.84 -9.67
C PHE A 37 -41.25 -2.06 -10.26
N ASN A 38 -41.11 -0.75 -10.52
CA ASN A 38 -42.16 0.06 -11.10
C ASN A 38 -42.60 -0.47 -12.47
N PHE A 39 -41.65 -0.84 -13.32
CA PHE A 39 -41.96 -1.38 -14.64
C PHE A 39 -42.76 -2.70 -14.55
N LEU A 40 -42.33 -3.62 -13.70
CA LEU A 40 -43.02 -4.91 -13.51
C LEU A 40 -44.37 -4.76 -12.80
N ALA A 41 -44.47 -3.88 -11.82
CA ALA A 41 -45.69 -3.57 -11.11
C ALA A 41 -46.74 -2.96 -12.06
N SER A 42 -46.35 -1.96 -12.88
CA SER A 42 -47.25 -1.38 -13.88
C SER A 42 -47.77 -2.44 -14.86
N LYS A 43 -46.85 -3.25 -15.41
CA LYS A 43 -47.22 -4.34 -16.35
C LYS A 43 -48.17 -5.36 -15.71
N LYS A 44 -47.96 -5.69 -14.44
CA LYS A 44 -48.85 -6.65 -13.73
C LYS A 44 -50.22 -6.02 -13.42
N LEU A 45 -50.25 -4.74 -13.03
CA LEU A 45 -51.50 -4.00 -12.82
C LEU A 45 -52.33 -3.89 -14.10
N ASP A 46 -51.69 -3.53 -15.21
CA ASP A 46 -52.36 -3.45 -16.53
C ASP A 46 -52.99 -4.80 -16.91
N SER A 47 -52.26 -5.91 -16.69
CA SER A 47 -52.79 -7.23 -17.00
C SER A 47 -54.00 -7.62 -16.14
N VAL A 48 -54.09 -7.09 -14.92
CA VAL A 48 -55.20 -7.31 -14.01
C VAL A 48 -56.43 -6.50 -14.37
N ILE A 49 -56.22 -5.21 -14.76
CA ILE A 49 -57.32 -4.31 -15.14
C ILE A 49 -58.06 -4.82 -16.37
N TRP A 50 -57.35 -5.45 -17.32
CA TRP A 50 -57.95 -6.00 -18.55
C TRP A 50 -58.52 -7.42 -18.39
N SER A 51 -58.32 -8.08 -17.26
CA SER A 51 -58.88 -9.41 -17.02
C SER A 51 -60.24 -9.29 -16.28
N THR A 52 -61.32 -9.70 -16.94
CA THR A 52 -62.73 -9.45 -16.57
C THR A 52 -63.22 -10.25 -15.33
N HIS A 53 -62.39 -11.12 -14.71
CA HIS A 53 -62.78 -12.01 -13.63
C HIS A 53 -61.67 -12.15 -12.56
N ILE A 54 -61.35 -11.08 -11.84
CA ILE A 54 -60.43 -11.21 -10.71
C ILE A 54 -61.11 -10.76 -9.44
N ASN A 55 -61.33 -11.71 -8.52
CA ASN A 55 -61.53 -11.44 -7.10
C ASN A 55 -60.19 -11.07 -6.48
N VAL A 56 -59.77 -9.80 -6.55
CA VAL A 56 -58.58 -9.30 -5.85
C VAL A 56 -59.02 -8.94 -4.44
N GLU A 57 -58.75 -9.84 -3.50
CA GLU A 57 -59.09 -9.61 -2.09
C GLU A 57 -58.21 -8.51 -1.45
N SER A 58 -56.95 -8.33 -1.92
CA SER A 58 -56.07 -7.21 -1.48
C SER A 58 -54.94 -6.94 -2.47
N THR A 59 -54.54 -5.66 -2.56
CA THR A 59 -53.36 -5.20 -3.36
C THR A 59 -52.08 -5.89 -2.90
N ASP A 60 -52.02 -6.24 -1.64
CA ASP A 60 -50.83 -6.89 -1.02
C ASP A 60 -50.57 -8.29 -1.58
N GLN A 61 -51.63 -9.08 -1.85
CA GLN A 61 -51.51 -10.40 -2.48
C GLN A 61 -51.00 -10.33 -3.93
N LEU A 62 -51.27 -9.22 -4.59
CA LEU A 62 -50.86 -9.02 -5.99
C LEU A 62 -49.42 -8.53 -6.15
N ILE A 63 -49.03 -7.56 -5.34
CA ILE A 63 -47.74 -6.82 -5.46
C ILE A 63 -46.71 -7.33 -4.47
N GLY A 64 -47.12 -7.88 -3.31
CA GLY A 64 -46.21 -8.37 -2.26
C GLY A 64 -45.18 -9.37 -2.76
N PRO A 65 -45.56 -10.46 -3.45
CA PRO A 65 -44.59 -11.41 -4.01
C PRO A 65 -43.62 -10.77 -4.99
N LEU A 66 -44.08 -9.87 -5.85
CA LEU A 66 -43.25 -9.16 -6.82
C LEU A 66 -42.20 -8.29 -6.11
N PHE A 67 -42.61 -7.61 -5.04
CA PHE A 67 -41.69 -6.79 -4.23
C PHE A 67 -40.56 -7.65 -3.63
N ILE A 68 -40.91 -8.82 -3.06
CA ILE A 68 -39.93 -9.75 -2.47
C ILE A 68 -38.95 -10.26 -3.53
N TYR A 69 -39.46 -10.72 -4.69
CA TYR A 69 -38.61 -11.27 -5.74
C TYR A 69 -37.65 -10.20 -6.35
N VAL A 70 -38.13 -8.99 -6.60
CA VAL A 70 -37.30 -7.91 -7.14
C VAL A 70 -36.23 -7.51 -6.13
N ASN A 71 -36.59 -7.36 -4.83
CA ASN A 71 -35.60 -7.02 -3.81
C ASN A 71 -34.58 -8.13 -3.61
N ALA A 72 -34.99 -9.38 -3.56
CA ALA A 72 -34.08 -10.53 -3.43
C ALA A 72 -33.11 -10.61 -4.62
N ALA A 73 -33.62 -10.48 -5.84
CA ALA A 73 -32.79 -10.48 -7.05
C ALA A 73 -31.78 -9.32 -7.05
N THR A 74 -32.23 -8.13 -6.69
CA THR A 74 -31.37 -6.93 -6.60
C THR A 74 -30.29 -7.09 -5.53
N PHE A 75 -30.66 -7.62 -4.36
CA PHE A 75 -29.71 -7.88 -3.28
C PHE A 75 -28.59 -8.82 -3.74
N VAL A 76 -28.94 -9.94 -4.37
CA VAL A 76 -27.97 -10.89 -4.92
C VAL A 76 -27.07 -10.22 -5.97
N PHE A 77 -27.68 -9.45 -6.88
CA PHE A 77 -26.95 -8.74 -7.94
C PHE A 77 -25.95 -7.74 -7.38
N ILE A 78 -26.37 -6.88 -6.44
CA ILE A 78 -25.49 -5.89 -5.79
C ILE A 78 -24.37 -6.62 -5.03
N THR A 79 -24.68 -7.70 -4.32
CA THR A 79 -23.68 -8.48 -3.58
C THR A 79 -22.60 -9.03 -4.51
N ILE A 80 -22.98 -9.58 -5.66
CA ILE A 80 -22.03 -10.07 -6.67
C ILE A 80 -21.15 -8.93 -7.18
N LEU A 81 -21.72 -7.76 -7.50
CA LEU A 81 -20.95 -6.60 -7.96
C LEU A 81 -19.95 -6.10 -6.90
N LEU A 82 -20.35 -6.10 -5.62
CA LEU A 82 -19.46 -5.71 -4.52
C LEU A 82 -18.31 -6.70 -4.36
N ILE A 83 -18.57 -8.00 -4.46
CA ILE A 83 -17.53 -9.03 -4.40
C ILE A 83 -16.55 -8.88 -5.57
N LEU A 84 -17.05 -8.72 -6.80
CA LEU A 84 -16.21 -8.55 -7.98
C LEU A 84 -15.35 -7.29 -7.89
N SER A 85 -15.91 -6.17 -7.40
CA SER A 85 -15.16 -4.93 -7.22
C SER A 85 -14.11 -5.06 -6.12
N GLY A 86 -14.39 -5.81 -5.05
CA GLY A 86 -13.43 -6.14 -3.99
C GLY A 86 -12.26 -6.99 -4.51
N ILE A 87 -12.54 -8.02 -5.29
CA ILE A 87 -11.50 -8.85 -5.93
C ILE A 87 -10.64 -8.02 -6.88
N TRP A 88 -11.26 -7.16 -7.68
CA TRP A 88 -10.55 -6.26 -8.59
C TRP A 88 -9.63 -5.31 -7.82
N MET A 89 -10.10 -4.73 -6.72
CA MET A 89 -9.31 -3.88 -5.81
C MET A 89 -8.08 -4.63 -5.28
N ILE A 90 -8.27 -5.84 -4.73
CA ILE A 90 -7.18 -6.65 -4.16
C ILE A 90 -6.13 -6.96 -5.24
N ARG A 91 -6.56 -7.36 -6.44
CA ARG A 91 -5.65 -7.66 -7.55
C ARG A 91 -4.82 -6.45 -7.98
N ASN A 92 -5.43 -5.26 -7.95
CA ASN A 92 -4.75 -4.03 -8.34
C ASN A 92 -3.69 -3.59 -7.30
N SER A 93 -3.94 -3.87 -6.02
CA SER A 93 -3.04 -3.51 -4.91
C SER A 93 -1.97 -4.59 -4.63
N SER A 94 -2.25 -5.87 -4.93
CA SER A 94 -1.34 -6.99 -4.63
C SER A 94 -0.08 -6.99 -5.49
N GLY A 95 -0.16 -6.52 -6.73
CA GLY A 95 0.99 -6.48 -7.65
C GLY A 95 2.13 -5.60 -7.12
N PRO A 96 1.87 -4.31 -6.82
CA PRO A 96 2.85 -3.41 -6.22
C PRO A 96 3.42 -3.91 -4.90
N LEU A 97 2.57 -4.46 -4.01
CA LEU A 97 2.99 -4.99 -2.71
C LEU A 97 3.94 -6.19 -2.85
N ASN A 98 3.64 -7.14 -3.73
CA ASN A 98 4.51 -8.29 -3.96
C ASN A 98 5.88 -7.86 -4.51
N ARG A 99 5.91 -6.86 -5.39
CA ARG A 99 7.15 -6.31 -5.93
C ARG A 99 7.98 -5.66 -4.83
N MET A 100 7.36 -4.79 -4.02
CA MET A 100 8.04 -4.15 -2.88
C MET A 100 8.55 -5.17 -1.87
N SER A 101 7.77 -6.21 -1.57
CA SER A 101 8.19 -7.30 -0.68
C SER A 101 9.44 -8.02 -1.21
N LYS A 102 9.50 -8.27 -2.51
CA LYS A 102 10.68 -8.87 -3.15
C LYS A 102 11.89 -7.95 -3.09
N ASP A 103 11.71 -6.66 -3.41
CA ASP A 103 12.79 -5.66 -3.35
C ASP A 103 13.33 -5.53 -1.92
N ILE A 104 12.45 -5.51 -0.89
CA ILE A 104 12.84 -5.51 0.52
C ILE A 104 13.62 -6.77 0.89
N SER A 105 13.21 -7.96 0.40
CA SER A 105 13.94 -9.20 0.65
C SER A 105 15.35 -9.15 0.07
N THR A 106 15.52 -8.64 -1.14
CA THR A 106 16.84 -8.46 -1.79
C THR A 106 17.73 -7.49 -1.00
N ILE A 107 17.14 -6.39 -0.50
CA ILE A 107 17.86 -5.44 0.36
C ILE A 107 18.26 -6.08 1.68
N ALA A 108 17.38 -6.90 2.27
CA ALA A 108 17.68 -7.63 3.51
C ALA A 108 18.79 -8.68 3.34
N GLU A 109 18.97 -9.21 2.11
CA GLU A 109 20.08 -10.11 1.76
C GLU A 109 21.42 -9.34 1.54
N GLY A 110 21.39 -7.99 1.65
CA GLY A 110 22.57 -7.14 1.57
C GLY A 110 22.76 -6.42 0.23
N ASP A 111 21.89 -6.65 -0.76
CA ASP A 111 21.96 -5.93 -2.03
C ASP A 111 21.27 -4.57 -1.94
N LEU A 112 22.03 -3.55 -1.53
CA LEU A 112 21.60 -2.16 -1.48
C LEU A 112 21.60 -1.47 -2.85
N SER A 113 21.97 -2.17 -3.94
CA SER A 113 21.94 -1.59 -5.29
C SER A 113 20.53 -1.61 -5.92
N THR A 114 19.60 -2.35 -5.31
CA THR A 114 18.23 -2.51 -5.78
C THR A 114 17.49 -1.18 -5.85
N ASN A 115 16.97 -0.83 -7.04
CA ASN A 115 16.19 0.39 -7.24
C ASN A 115 14.70 0.10 -7.04
N ILE A 116 14.16 0.56 -5.93
CA ILE A 116 12.73 0.46 -5.62
C ILE A 116 11.97 1.49 -6.47
N SER A 117 11.18 1.01 -7.43
CA SER A 117 10.32 1.87 -8.25
C SER A 117 9.00 1.21 -8.56
N LEU A 118 7.90 1.93 -8.33
CA LEU A 118 6.55 1.55 -8.74
C LEU A 118 6.14 2.35 -9.97
N ARG A 119 5.14 1.83 -10.71
CA ARG A 119 4.58 2.54 -11.86
C ARG A 119 3.80 3.76 -11.36
N GLY A 120 3.80 4.87 -12.11
CA GLY A 120 3.22 6.15 -11.68
C GLY A 120 1.71 6.13 -11.33
N LYS A 121 1.00 5.04 -11.66
CA LYS A 121 -0.41 4.82 -11.31
C LYS A 121 -0.62 3.78 -10.20
N ASP A 122 0.47 3.15 -9.73
CA ASP A 122 0.39 2.14 -8.69
C ASP A 122 0.05 2.80 -7.35
N GLU A 123 -0.66 2.07 -6.52
CA GLU A 123 -0.90 2.43 -5.13
C GLU A 123 0.39 2.27 -4.33
N PHE A 124 0.51 2.94 -3.19
CA PHE A 124 1.71 2.90 -2.31
C PHE A 124 2.97 3.60 -2.84
N GLN A 125 2.82 4.58 -3.74
CA GLN A 125 3.94 5.41 -4.23
C GLN A 125 4.72 6.07 -3.09
N ASP A 126 3.99 6.58 -2.08
CA ASP A 126 4.58 7.24 -0.91
C ASP A 126 5.50 6.26 -0.17
N VAL A 127 5.01 5.03 0.06
CA VAL A 127 5.78 3.97 0.75
C VAL A 127 7.00 3.54 -0.07
N ALA A 128 6.85 3.42 -1.39
CA ALA A 128 7.98 3.10 -2.27
C ALA A 128 9.05 4.20 -2.27
N THR A 129 8.63 5.47 -2.22
CA THR A 129 9.53 6.62 -2.14
C THR A 129 10.28 6.64 -0.81
N ASP A 130 9.58 6.40 0.30
CA ASP A 130 10.19 6.33 1.63
C ASP A 130 11.19 5.17 1.74
N LEU A 131 10.83 3.99 1.21
CA LEU A 131 11.72 2.82 1.16
C LEU A 131 12.96 3.10 0.30
N LYS A 132 12.78 3.73 -0.85
CA LYS A 132 13.90 4.13 -1.71
C LYS A 132 14.85 5.07 -0.96
N HIS A 133 14.31 6.12 -0.33
CA HIS A 133 15.11 7.07 0.44
C HIS A 133 15.87 6.37 1.59
N MET A 134 15.22 5.44 2.28
CA MET A 134 15.86 4.64 3.32
C MET A 134 17.01 3.79 2.76
N THR A 135 16.80 3.13 1.63
CA THR A 135 17.82 2.29 0.97
C THR A 135 19.00 3.12 0.47
N ASP A 136 18.72 4.26 -0.16
CA ASP A 136 19.76 5.19 -0.65
C ASP A 136 20.60 5.72 0.51
N LYS A 137 19.99 6.07 1.64
CA LYS A 137 20.68 6.49 2.85
C LYS A 137 21.55 5.38 3.43
N LEU A 138 20.98 4.17 3.61
CA LEU A 138 21.74 3.00 4.09
C LEU A 138 22.94 2.73 3.19
N ARG A 139 22.77 2.80 1.88
CA ARG A 139 23.86 2.60 0.91
C ARG A 139 24.97 3.65 1.09
N ALA A 140 24.61 4.92 1.24
CA ALA A 140 25.58 5.99 1.47
C ALA A 140 26.36 5.77 2.77
N ASP A 141 25.66 5.42 3.86
CA ASP A 141 26.27 5.17 5.16
C ASP A 141 27.21 3.96 5.12
N PHE A 142 26.82 2.86 4.45
CA PHE A 142 27.68 1.69 4.25
C PHE A 142 28.91 1.98 3.38
N LEU A 143 28.77 2.79 2.34
CA LEU A 143 29.91 3.19 1.51
C LEU A 143 30.90 4.04 2.29
N SER A 144 30.44 4.99 3.08
CA SER A 144 31.29 5.80 3.98
C SER A 144 32.02 4.92 4.99
N THR A 145 31.30 4.01 5.66
CA THR A 145 31.90 3.08 6.61
C THR A 145 32.97 2.20 5.95
N LYS A 146 32.71 1.68 4.75
CA LYS A 146 33.68 0.88 3.99
C LYS A 146 34.92 1.68 3.64
N GLU A 147 34.76 2.92 3.17
CA GLU A 147 35.88 3.82 2.84
C GLU A 147 36.74 4.10 4.08
N ASN A 148 36.10 4.41 5.21
CA ASN A 148 36.82 4.64 6.48
C ASN A 148 37.57 3.38 6.95
N CYS A 149 36.99 2.19 6.80
CA CYS A 149 37.68 0.93 7.10
C CYS A 149 38.91 0.70 6.21
N LEU A 150 38.81 1.03 4.91
CA LEU A 150 39.95 0.94 3.99
C LEU A 150 41.06 1.92 4.35
N ASN A 151 40.71 3.16 4.67
CA ASN A 151 41.68 4.19 5.09
C ASN A 151 42.38 3.78 6.40
N ILE A 152 41.68 3.22 7.35
CA ILE A 152 42.29 2.68 8.59
C ILE A 152 43.24 1.53 8.26
N SER A 153 42.82 0.58 7.40
CA SER A 153 43.66 -0.55 7.00
C SER A 153 44.97 -0.07 6.31
N GLU A 154 44.89 0.91 5.45
CA GLU A 154 46.04 1.50 4.77
C GLU A 154 46.96 2.24 5.76
N SER A 155 46.38 3.05 6.66
CA SER A 155 47.12 3.76 7.70
C SER A 155 47.85 2.83 8.65
N LEU A 156 47.20 1.73 9.05
CA LEU A 156 47.83 0.67 9.86
C LEU A 156 48.96 -0.03 9.09
N GLY A 157 48.77 -0.29 7.80
CA GLY A 157 49.81 -0.86 6.93
C GLY A 157 51.06 0.03 6.86
N THR A 158 50.83 1.35 6.71
CA THR A 158 51.89 2.36 6.69
C THR A 158 52.61 2.43 8.04
N LEU A 159 51.90 2.46 9.15
CA LEU A 159 52.48 2.41 10.50
C LEU A 159 53.35 1.19 10.70
N LYS A 160 52.89 0.00 10.29
CA LYS A 160 53.62 -1.23 10.38
C LYS A 160 54.97 -1.18 9.63
N THR A 161 54.97 -0.61 8.42
CA THR A 161 56.20 -0.45 7.62
C THR A 161 57.18 0.57 8.22
N LEU A 162 56.65 1.68 8.78
CA LEU A 162 57.47 2.69 9.46
C LEU A 162 58.04 2.20 10.79
N LEU A 163 57.31 1.36 11.51
CA LEU A 163 57.72 0.72 12.74
C LEU A 163 58.94 -0.23 12.48
N VAL A 164 58.87 -1.03 11.41
CA VAL A 164 59.94 -1.90 10.96
C VAL A 164 61.16 -1.09 10.52
N ALA A 165 60.97 0.12 9.92
CA ALA A 165 62.01 1.03 9.47
C ALA A 165 62.60 1.87 10.61
N GLY A 166 62.04 1.84 11.84
CA GLY A 166 62.51 2.66 12.97
C GLY A 166 62.23 4.17 12.82
N LYS A 167 61.34 4.57 11.93
CA LYS A 167 60.99 5.94 11.60
C LYS A 167 59.55 6.29 11.94
N ILE A 168 59.14 6.16 13.19
CA ILE A 168 57.81 6.57 13.63
C ILE A 168 57.81 8.07 13.89
N SER A 169 56.91 8.77 13.26
CA SER A 169 56.59 10.17 13.52
C SER A 169 55.25 10.30 14.23
N GLU A 170 55.10 11.30 15.07
CA GLU A 170 53.88 11.64 15.82
C GLU A 170 52.69 11.87 14.86
N ASP A 171 52.94 12.49 13.70
CA ASP A 171 51.95 12.75 12.65
C ASP A 171 51.29 11.45 12.12
N ASN A 172 51.98 10.30 12.15
CA ASN A 172 51.44 9.04 11.68
C ASN A 172 50.44 8.42 12.69
N TYR A 173 50.61 8.71 13.98
CA TYR A 173 49.62 8.31 15.02
C TYR A 173 48.37 9.16 14.92
N ASP A 174 48.50 10.46 14.71
CA ASP A 174 47.39 11.39 14.63
C ASP A 174 46.49 11.07 13.42
N ASN A 175 47.06 10.73 12.27
CA ASN A 175 46.29 10.29 11.11
C ASN A 175 45.46 9.01 11.38
N VAL A 176 45.99 8.04 12.11
CA VAL A 176 45.23 6.81 12.48
C VAL A 176 44.12 7.13 13.48
N LEU A 177 44.40 7.98 14.47
CA LEU A 177 43.44 8.42 15.46
C LEU A 177 42.28 9.19 14.79
N GLU A 178 42.55 10.04 13.83
CA GLU A 178 41.54 10.77 13.07
C GLU A 178 40.65 9.80 12.29
N ASN A 179 41.24 8.84 11.56
CA ASN A 179 40.48 7.82 10.81
C ASN A 179 39.60 6.94 11.73
N ILE A 180 40.11 6.58 12.91
CA ILE A 180 39.33 5.84 13.92
C ILE A 180 38.19 6.68 14.47
N ASN A 181 38.41 7.97 14.72
CA ASN A 181 37.36 8.88 15.20
C ASN A 181 36.27 9.09 14.14
N ASN A 182 36.64 9.19 12.86
CA ASN A 182 35.69 9.28 11.76
C ASN A 182 34.82 8.02 11.68
N LEU A 183 35.43 6.82 11.75
CA LEU A 183 34.67 5.57 11.78
C LEU A 183 33.74 5.50 12.99
N LYS A 184 34.21 5.92 14.17
CA LYS A 184 33.39 5.97 15.38
C LYS A 184 32.22 6.92 15.25
N SER A 185 32.40 8.07 14.57
CA SER A 185 31.32 9.01 14.28
C SER A 185 30.27 8.39 13.37
N ASP A 186 30.70 7.71 12.30
CA ASP A 186 29.78 7.03 11.37
C ASP A 186 28.98 5.92 12.07
N LEU A 187 29.63 5.13 12.92
CA LEU A 187 28.95 4.08 13.69
C LEU A 187 27.97 4.62 14.73
N ASN A 188 28.26 5.78 15.31
CA ASN A 188 27.35 6.43 16.27
C ASN A 188 26.09 7.02 15.61
N MET A 189 26.05 7.17 14.28
CA MET A 189 24.82 7.53 13.55
C MET A 189 23.78 6.39 13.59
N PHE A 190 24.24 5.16 13.72
CA PHE A 190 23.36 4.01 13.96
C PHE A 190 23.06 3.93 15.46
N GLN A 191 21.83 4.31 15.86
CA GLN A 191 21.35 4.04 17.23
C GLN A 191 21.09 2.53 17.35
N LEU A 192 22.06 1.82 17.86
CA LEU A 192 21.96 0.40 18.21
C LEU A 192 21.48 0.24 19.65
#